data_289f3de89cb06b54049af13e0c658307
#
_entry.id   289f3de89cb06b54049af13e0c658307
#
_cell.length_a   1.000
_cell.length_b   1.000
_cell.length_c   1.000
_cell.angle_alpha   90.00
_cell.angle_beta   90.00
_cell.angle_gamma   90.00
#
_symmetry.space_group_name_H-M   'P 1'
#
loop_
_entity.id
_entity.type
_entity.pdbx_description
1 polymer ?
#
loop_
_entity_poly.entity_id
_entity_poly.type
_entity_poly.pdbx_seq_one_letter_code
_entity_poly.pdbx_strand_id
1 'polypeptide(L)'
;MKEYEKILKALANRRRLQIIKYLKDKKTATVTAIAEHIKLSFKSTSKHLTVLFSAGIVDKEQKSLSMFYSVVTSLPKPAKQVIDLI
;
A
#
# COMPACT_ATOMS: atom_id res chain seq x y z
N MET A 1 13.34 9.56 -14.24
CA MET A 1 13.61 8.11 -14.12
C MET A 1 13.69 7.63 -12.67
N LYS A 2 14.23 8.45 -11.78
CA LYS A 2 14.31 8.06 -10.36
C LYS A 2 12.92 7.82 -9.75
N GLU A 3 11.94 8.63 -10.11
CA GLU A 3 10.57 8.46 -9.61
C GLU A 3 9.99 7.13 -10.06
N TYR A 4 10.22 6.76 -11.31
CA TYR A 4 9.72 5.49 -11.84
C TYR A 4 10.40 4.30 -11.16
N GLU A 5 11.71 4.39 -10.94
CA GLU A 5 12.44 3.33 -10.27
C GLU A 5 11.90 3.11 -8.86
N LYS A 6 11.67 4.20 -8.12
CA LYS A 6 11.14 4.12 -6.76
C LYS A 6 9.77 3.44 -6.74
N ILE A 7 8.89 3.83 -7.66
CA ILE A 7 7.55 3.25 -7.77
C ILE A 7 7.64 1.77 -8.11
N LEU A 8 8.45 1.41 -9.09
CA LEU A 8 8.58 0.02 -9.52
C LEU A 8 9.18 -0.85 -8.42
N LYS A 9 10.17 -0.34 -7.70
CA LYS A 9 10.74 -1.08 -6.56
C LYS A 9 9.70 -1.29 -5.45
N ALA A 10 8.87 -0.29 -5.19
CA ALA A 10 7.84 -0.42 -4.18
C ALA A 10 6.81 -1.49 -4.56
N LEU A 11 6.53 -1.65 -5.84
CA LEU A 11 5.57 -2.64 -6.34
C LEU A 11 6.18 -4.04 -6.48
N ALA A 12 7.49 -4.15 -6.66
CA ALA A 12 8.15 -5.42 -6.92
C ALA A 12 8.38 -6.20 -5.61
N ASN A 13 7.29 -6.51 -4.91
CA ASN A 13 7.36 -7.22 -3.63
C ASN A 13 6.00 -7.87 -3.38
N ARG A 14 6.02 -9.20 -3.15
CA ARG A 14 4.79 -9.96 -2.97
C ARG A 14 3.89 -9.40 -1.86
N ARG A 15 4.47 -9.10 -0.71
CA ARG A 15 3.69 -8.61 0.42
C ARG A 15 3.05 -7.25 0.12
N ARG A 16 3.78 -6.38 -0.56
CA ARG A 16 3.24 -5.09 -0.93
C ARG A 16 2.12 -5.22 -1.95
N LEU A 17 2.25 -6.14 -2.91
CA LEU A 17 1.16 -6.41 -3.84
C LEU A 17 -0.08 -6.95 -3.13
N GLN A 18 0.11 -7.81 -2.14
CA GLN A 18 -1.00 -8.32 -1.32
C GLN A 18 -1.70 -7.20 -0.57
N ILE A 19 -0.94 -6.26 -0.01
CA ILE A 19 -1.50 -5.10 0.68
C ILE A 19 -2.35 -4.28 -0.27
N ILE A 20 -1.82 -3.98 -1.45
CA ILE A 20 -2.52 -3.18 -2.44
C ILE A 20 -3.82 -3.86 -2.87
N LYS A 21 -3.77 -5.16 -3.13
CA LYS A 21 -4.95 -5.93 -3.52
C LYS A 21 -6.02 -5.85 -2.43
N TYR A 22 -5.62 -6.03 -1.19
CA TYR A 22 -6.55 -5.96 -0.06
C TYR A 22 -7.18 -4.57 0.04
N LEU A 23 -6.38 -3.51 -0.10
CA LEU A 23 -6.88 -2.14 -0.03
C LEU A 23 -7.80 -1.79 -1.20
N LYS A 24 -7.54 -2.35 -2.39
CA LYS A 24 -8.46 -2.18 -3.51
C LYS A 24 -9.84 -2.74 -3.17
N ASP A 25 -9.86 -3.89 -2.54
CA ASP A 25 -11.12 -4.57 -2.22
C ASP A 25 -11.84 -3.91 -1.05
N LYS A 26 -11.12 -3.51 -0.02
CA LYS A 26 -11.71 -2.98 1.22
C LYS A 26 -11.90 -1.47 1.23
N LYS A 27 -11.25 -0.75 0.35
CA LYS A 27 -11.20 0.72 0.27
C LYS A 27 -10.28 1.32 1.33
N THR A 28 -10.50 1.04 2.61
CA THR A 28 -9.60 1.49 3.68
C THR A 28 -9.39 0.34 4.67
N ALA A 29 -8.26 0.37 5.36
CA ALA A 29 -7.98 -0.60 6.41
C ALA A 29 -6.88 -0.09 7.34
N THR A 30 -6.91 -0.59 8.57
CA THR A 30 -5.86 -0.31 9.56
C THR A 30 -4.67 -1.26 9.33
N VAL A 31 -3.52 -0.91 9.92
CA VAL A 31 -2.34 -1.80 9.86
C VAL A 31 -2.68 -3.17 10.43
N THR A 32 -3.39 -3.22 11.55
CA THR A 32 -3.77 -4.48 12.18
C THR A 32 -4.59 -5.36 11.24
N ALA A 33 -5.60 -4.79 10.60
CA ALA A 33 -6.44 -5.55 9.66
C ALA A 33 -5.64 -6.05 8.48
N ILE A 34 -4.77 -5.21 7.93
CA ILE A 34 -3.91 -5.60 6.81
C ILE A 34 -2.98 -6.74 7.23
N ALA A 35 -2.30 -6.58 8.37
CA ALA A 35 -1.36 -7.56 8.87
C ALA A 35 -2.01 -8.93 9.07
N GLU A 36 -3.23 -8.93 9.63
CA GLU A 36 -3.99 -10.17 9.82
C GLU A 36 -4.31 -10.83 8.47
N HIS A 37 -4.73 -10.04 7.50
CA HIS A 37 -5.09 -10.57 6.19
C HIS A 37 -3.91 -11.20 5.47
N ILE A 38 -2.75 -10.54 5.47
CA ILE A 38 -1.57 -11.06 4.76
C ILE A 38 -0.73 -11.98 5.63
N LYS A 39 -1.14 -12.22 6.88
CA LYS A 39 -0.47 -13.12 7.83
C LYS A 39 0.98 -12.70 8.06
N LEU A 40 1.16 -11.44 8.40
CA LEU A 40 2.47 -10.86 8.65
C LEU A 40 2.41 -10.07 9.96
N SER A 41 3.58 -9.84 10.59
CA SER A 41 3.62 -9.09 11.82
C SER A 41 3.21 -7.64 11.59
N PHE A 42 2.73 -6.99 12.64
CA PHE A 42 2.41 -5.57 12.61
C PHE A 42 3.62 -4.75 12.17
N LYS A 43 4.78 -5.04 12.75
CA LYS A 43 6.00 -4.29 12.46
C LYS A 43 6.41 -4.38 10.98
N SER A 44 6.41 -5.59 10.43
CA SER A 44 6.78 -5.79 9.03
C SER A 44 5.76 -5.15 8.09
N THR A 45 4.48 -5.29 8.42
CA THR A 45 3.40 -4.67 7.63
C THR A 45 3.56 -3.15 7.62
N SER A 46 3.84 -2.55 8.77
CA SER A 46 4.07 -1.11 8.86
C SER A 46 5.23 -0.65 7.98
N LYS A 47 6.31 -1.42 7.94
CA LYS A 47 7.46 -1.10 7.08
C LYS A 47 7.07 -1.11 5.61
N HIS A 48 6.31 -2.12 5.19
CA HIS A 48 5.83 -2.19 3.80
C HIS A 48 4.92 -1.01 3.48
N LEU A 49 4.03 -0.63 4.40
CA LEU A 49 3.16 0.53 4.19
C LEU A 49 3.95 1.83 4.09
N THR A 50 5.03 1.96 4.87
CA THR A 50 5.91 3.13 4.78
C THR A 50 6.53 3.24 3.39
N VAL A 51 7.00 2.12 2.83
CA VAL A 51 7.56 2.09 1.48
C VAL A 51 6.51 2.53 0.45
N LEU A 52 5.29 1.98 0.56
CA LEU A 52 4.20 2.32 -0.37
C LEU A 52 3.78 3.79 -0.23
N PHE A 53 3.73 4.29 0.99
CA PHE A 53 3.40 5.69 1.25
C PHE A 53 4.45 6.62 0.65
N SER A 54 5.73 6.31 0.88
CA SER A 54 6.84 7.11 0.33
C SER A 54 6.86 7.15 -1.19
N ALA A 55 6.37 6.09 -1.83
CA ALA A 55 6.30 6.02 -3.29
C ALA A 55 5.03 6.65 -3.86
N GLY A 56 4.15 7.19 -3.00
CA GLY A 56 2.92 7.83 -3.46
C GLY A 56 1.84 6.87 -3.90
N ILE A 57 1.90 5.61 -3.44
CA ILE A 57 0.95 4.58 -3.85
C ILE A 57 -0.23 4.48 -2.88
N VAL A 58 0.01 4.67 -1.60
CA VAL A 58 -1.05 4.68 -0.59
C VAL A 58 -1.05 5.98 0.17
N ASP A 59 -2.23 6.36 0.64
CA ASP A 59 -2.45 7.46 1.57
C ASP A 59 -2.76 6.90 2.94
N LYS A 60 -2.65 7.75 3.95
CA LYS A 60 -3.04 7.40 5.30
C LYS A 60 -3.79 8.56 5.93
N GLU A 61 -4.77 8.22 6.75
CA GLU A 61 -5.58 9.20 7.44
C GLU A 61 -5.84 8.73 8.86
N GLN A 62 -5.59 9.59 9.84
CA GLN A 62 -5.89 9.26 11.22
C GLN A 62 -7.34 9.59 11.51
N LYS A 63 -8.07 8.61 12.02
CA LYS A 63 -9.45 8.79 12.47
C LYS A 63 -9.54 8.24 13.88
N SER A 64 -9.86 9.13 14.83
CA SER A 64 -9.89 8.76 16.23
C SER A 64 -8.50 8.24 16.65
N LEU A 65 -8.40 7.03 17.16
CA LEU A 65 -7.13 6.46 17.61
C LEU A 65 -6.45 5.57 16.59
N SER A 66 -7.03 5.43 15.39
CA SER A 66 -6.53 4.51 14.38
C SER A 66 -6.06 5.22 13.14
N MET A 67 -5.01 4.66 12.51
CA MET A 67 -4.53 5.12 11.22
C MET A 67 -5.08 4.20 10.14
N PHE A 68 -5.79 4.81 9.16
CA PHE A 68 -6.39 4.08 8.05
C PHE A 68 -5.60 4.33 6.77
N TYR A 69 -5.34 3.27 6.02
CA TYR A 69 -4.62 3.34 4.75
C TYR A 69 -5.57 3.08 3.59
N SER A 70 -5.28 3.69 2.45
CA SER A 70 -6.06 3.51 1.22
C SER A 70 -5.15 3.68 0.01
N VAL A 71 -5.55 3.12 -1.13
CA VAL A 71 -4.82 3.36 -2.38
C VAL A 71 -5.11 4.77 -2.85
N VAL A 72 -4.07 5.48 -3.29
CA VAL A 72 -4.20 6.84 -3.80
C VAL A 72 -5.11 6.86 -5.03
N THR A 73 -6.03 7.84 -5.10
CA THR A 73 -6.97 7.94 -6.23
C THR A 73 -6.31 8.39 -7.52
N SER A 74 -5.26 9.22 -7.42
CA SER A 74 -4.52 9.70 -8.60
C SER A 74 -3.14 9.07 -8.61
N LEU A 75 -3.08 7.79 -9.00
CA LEU A 75 -1.82 7.06 -9.01
C LEU A 75 -0.88 7.54 -10.10
N PRO A 76 0.45 7.58 -9.84
CA PRO A 76 1.42 7.80 -10.90
C PRO A 76 1.33 6.67 -11.93
N LYS A 77 1.66 6.98 -13.19
CA LYS A 77 1.39 6.08 -14.29
C LYS A 77 1.88 4.65 -14.12
N PRO A 78 3.14 4.38 -13.80
CA PRO A 78 3.51 2.95 -13.69
C PRO A 78 2.68 2.23 -12.62
N ALA A 79 2.39 2.91 -11.51
CA ALA A 79 1.63 2.31 -10.42
C ALA A 79 0.20 2.00 -10.84
N LYS A 80 -0.45 2.93 -11.53
CA LYS A 80 -1.82 2.72 -11.97
C LYS A 80 -1.95 1.49 -12.84
N GLN A 81 -1.04 1.35 -13.82
CA GLN A 81 -1.08 0.22 -14.74
C GLN A 81 -0.91 -1.12 -14.02
N VAL A 82 0.04 -1.21 -13.10
CA VAL A 82 0.27 -2.44 -12.35
C VAL A 82 -0.90 -2.74 -11.43
N ILE A 83 -1.38 -1.74 -10.71
CA ILE A 83 -2.46 -1.93 -9.75
C ILE A 83 -3.77 -2.31 -10.44
N ASP A 84 -4.03 -1.79 -11.62
CA ASP A 84 -5.22 -2.17 -12.39
C ASP A 84 -5.18 -3.65 -12.80
N LEU A 85 -3.98 -4.25 -12.86
CA LEU A 85 -3.84 -5.67 -13.21
C LEU A 85 -4.15 -6.61 -12.06
N ILE A 86 -4.12 -6.14 -10.85
CA ILE A 86 -4.34 -6.98 -9.69
C ILE A 86 -5.66 -6.61 -9.01
#